data_9deddf0a49e829110e2a208606ef1249
#
_entry.id   9deddf0a49e829110e2a208606ef1249
#
_cell.length_a   1.000
_cell.length_b   1.000
_cell.length_c   1.000
_cell.angle_alpha   90.00
_cell.angle_beta   90.00
_cell.angle_gamma   90.00
#
_symmetry.space_group_name_H-M   'P 1'
#
loop_
_entity.id
_entity.type
_entity.pdbx_description
1 polymer ?
#
loop_
_entity_poly.entity_id
_entity_poly.type
_entity_poly.pdbx_seq_one_letter_code
_entity_poly.pdbx_strand_id
1 'polypeptide(L)'
;MTDEETTQALTPEHLAMLASYAQLAPVLDAITGKPLPQSLRERFSEVREHLAPGRQPPPEVASTLPGVKLAGPLPERPQRRLLESLGYVEEALAAAEYHRQRVEELEGNISRIVKEAFKGMTVPPSGTIGFRVPILGFEYHAFLFSLRRALDYLAVGVAAAFGRECHSIRRLGRSVKNAEPSDRATAVANAVEVALPSLKSIVSESDERSVRDRLAHWQIVDAGYFNARLDENGEVAIELVGGGEDLPAFTGIDSENAPLATALETLMSAAVALVFKLVDESLPPGQAREVAS
;
A
#
# COMPACT_ATOMS: atom_id res chain seq x y z
N MET A 1 -9.67 19.42 38.85
CA MET A 1 -10.61 18.31 38.61
C MET A 1 -9.75 17.19 38.11
N THR A 2 -9.42 16.25 38.97
CA THR A 2 -8.64 15.07 38.64
C THR A 2 -9.57 14.09 37.95
N ASP A 3 -9.36 13.86 36.63
CA ASP A 3 -10.01 12.78 35.91
C ASP A 3 -9.46 11.45 36.47
N GLU A 4 -10.14 10.93 37.47
CA GLU A 4 -10.07 9.52 37.82
C GLU A 4 -10.71 8.75 36.66
N GLU A 5 -9.91 8.36 35.67
CA GLU A 5 -10.29 7.33 34.72
C GLU A 5 -10.65 6.08 35.48
N THR A 6 -11.92 5.86 35.64
CA THR A 6 -12.48 4.64 36.20
C THR A 6 -12.05 3.49 35.30
N THR A 7 -10.98 2.81 35.65
CA THR A 7 -10.57 1.55 35.01
C THR A 7 -11.69 0.54 35.29
N GLN A 8 -12.67 0.46 34.41
CA GLN A 8 -13.73 -0.54 34.50
C GLN A 8 -13.08 -1.92 34.42
N ALA A 9 -13.15 -2.67 35.54
CA ALA A 9 -12.68 -4.04 35.55
C ALA A 9 -13.42 -4.86 34.48
N LEU A 10 -12.67 -5.62 33.66
CA LEU A 10 -13.26 -6.49 32.67
C LEU A 10 -14.16 -7.54 33.37
N THR A 11 -15.40 -7.63 32.92
CA THR A 11 -16.33 -8.65 33.43
C THR A 11 -15.96 -10.04 32.89
N PRO A 12 -16.38 -11.13 33.55
CA PRO A 12 -16.19 -12.48 33.02
C PRO A 12 -16.75 -12.67 31.60
N GLU A 13 -17.81 -11.96 31.29
CA GLU A 13 -18.40 -11.95 29.92
C GLU A 13 -17.50 -11.28 28.90
N HIS A 14 -16.86 -10.15 29.25
CA HIS A 14 -15.86 -9.52 28.39
C HIS A 14 -14.65 -10.44 28.15
N LEU A 15 -14.20 -11.16 29.17
CA LEU A 15 -13.11 -12.13 29.04
C LEU A 15 -13.48 -13.32 28.16
N ALA A 16 -14.71 -13.84 28.27
CA ALA A 16 -15.21 -14.92 27.44
C ALA A 16 -15.33 -14.48 25.96
N MET A 17 -15.77 -13.24 25.74
CA MET A 17 -15.84 -12.65 24.39
C MET A 17 -14.44 -12.48 23.78
N LEU A 18 -13.47 -11.98 24.53
CA LEU A 18 -12.08 -11.85 24.08
C LEU A 18 -11.44 -13.20 23.76
N ALA A 19 -11.71 -14.23 24.59
CA ALA A 19 -11.23 -15.59 24.35
C ALA A 19 -11.81 -16.18 23.07
N SER A 20 -13.11 -15.96 22.82
CA SER A 20 -13.77 -16.37 21.57
C SER A 20 -13.18 -15.65 20.37
N TYR A 21 -12.90 -14.36 20.49
CA TYR A 21 -12.25 -13.58 19.42
C TYR A 21 -10.84 -14.10 19.11
N ALA A 22 -10.06 -14.42 20.14
CA ALA A 22 -8.71 -14.97 19.96
C ALA A 22 -8.72 -16.35 19.26
N GLN A 23 -9.75 -17.16 19.51
CA GLN A 23 -9.93 -18.45 18.83
C GLN A 23 -10.37 -18.27 17.36
N LEU A 24 -11.16 -17.25 17.07
CA LEU A 24 -11.64 -16.97 15.71
C LEU A 24 -10.62 -16.24 14.84
N ALA A 25 -9.70 -15.49 15.42
CA ALA A 25 -8.72 -14.70 14.69
C ALA A 25 -7.91 -15.52 13.65
N PRO A 26 -7.37 -16.71 13.95
CA PRO A 26 -6.68 -17.54 12.96
C PRO A 26 -7.58 -18.01 11.82
N VAL A 27 -8.86 -18.29 12.12
CA VAL A 27 -9.84 -18.70 11.11
C VAL A 27 -10.20 -17.54 10.20
N LEU A 28 -10.44 -16.36 10.77
CA LEU A 28 -10.70 -15.14 10.02
C LEU A 28 -9.50 -14.77 9.14
N ASP A 29 -8.28 -14.86 9.67
CA ASP A 29 -7.05 -14.66 8.90
C ASP A 29 -6.93 -15.63 7.72
N ALA A 30 -7.33 -16.88 7.89
CA ALA A 30 -7.32 -17.89 6.84
C ALA A 30 -8.39 -17.63 5.76
N ILE A 31 -9.55 -17.08 6.16
CA ILE A 31 -10.67 -16.79 5.24
C ILE A 31 -10.44 -15.47 4.50
N THR A 32 -10.02 -14.43 5.22
CA THR A 32 -9.87 -13.10 4.64
C THR A 32 -8.59 -12.95 3.82
N GLY A 33 -7.62 -13.85 4.02
CA GLY A 33 -6.28 -13.69 3.51
C GLY A 33 -5.55 -12.51 4.16
N LYS A 34 -4.24 -12.58 4.23
CA LYS A 34 -3.41 -11.44 4.65
C LYS A 34 -2.56 -11.01 3.45
N PRO A 35 -3.10 -10.17 2.57
CA PRO A 35 -2.40 -9.83 1.33
C PRO A 35 -1.06 -9.13 1.59
N LEU A 36 -0.93 -8.39 2.71
CA LEU A 36 0.34 -7.77 3.05
C LEU A 36 1.38 -8.78 3.53
N PRO A 37 2.63 -8.68 3.06
CA PRO A 37 3.75 -9.45 3.58
C PRO A 37 3.87 -9.34 5.11
N GLN A 38 4.27 -10.42 5.77
CA GLN A 38 4.38 -10.47 7.23
C GLN A 38 5.31 -9.39 7.77
N SER A 39 6.45 -9.16 7.12
CA SER A 39 7.40 -8.11 7.49
C SER A 39 6.79 -6.70 7.51
N LEU A 40 5.90 -6.40 6.58
CA LEU A 40 5.20 -5.11 6.57
C LEU A 40 4.18 -5.01 7.71
N ARG A 41 3.44 -6.08 7.98
CA ARG A 41 2.50 -6.13 9.11
C ARG A 41 3.21 -5.97 10.46
N GLU A 42 4.34 -6.63 10.63
CA GLU A 42 5.20 -6.50 11.81
C GLU A 42 5.66 -5.05 11.98
N ARG A 43 6.14 -4.42 10.94
CA ARG A 43 6.58 -3.02 10.98
C ARG A 43 5.45 -2.04 11.31
N PHE A 44 4.24 -2.23 10.75
CA PHE A 44 3.07 -1.45 11.17
C PHE A 44 2.71 -1.68 12.64
N SER A 45 2.85 -2.91 13.14
CA SER A 45 2.63 -3.26 14.53
C SER A 45 3.63 -2.57 15.45
N GLU A 46 4.92 -2.55 15.10
CA GLU A 46 5.97 -1.85 15.83
C GLU A 46 5.71 -0.36 15.93
N VAL A 47 5.36 0.28 14.81
CA VAL A 47 5.00 1.71 14.80
C VAL A 47 3.79 1.98 15.68
N ARG A 48 2.75 1.14 15.63
CA ARG A 48 1.58 1.29 16.50
C ARG A 48 1.91 1.11 17.98
N GLU A 49 2.71 0.10 18.30
CA GLU A 49 3.18 -0.11 19.69
C GLU A 49 3.99 1.08 20.20
N HIS A 50 4.80 1.68 19.33
CA HIS A 50 5.59 2.88 19.68
C HIS A 50 4.68 4.10 19.92
N LEU A 51 3.68 4.34 19.08
CA LEU A 51 2.74 5.45 19.24
C LEU A 51 1.76 5.29 20.39
N ALA A 52 1.38 4.07 20.70
CA ALA A 52 0.44 3.73 21.75
C ALA A 52 0.86 2.42 22.43
N PRO A 53 1.89 2.45 23.30
CA PRO A 53 2.40 1.25 23.95
C PRO A 53 1.32 0.55 24.74
N GLY A 54 1.16 -0.75 24.49
CA GLY A 54 0.19 -1.60 25.18
C GLY A 54 0.55 -1.75 26.66
N ARG A 55 -0.47 -1.89 27.50
CA ARG A 55 -0.28 -2.21 28.93
C ARG A 55 -0.27 -3.72 29.13
N GLN A 56 0.51 -4.17 30.09
CA GLN A 56 0.40 -5.55 30.55
C GLN A 56 -1.02 -5.80 31.10
N PRO A 57 -1.68 -6.86 30.64
CA PRO A 57 -2.99 -7.19 31.16
C PRO A 57 -2.89 -7.63 32.63
N PRO A 58 -3.97 -7.47 33.42
CA PRO A 58 -4.05 -8.07 34.73
C PRO A 58 -3.75 -9.59 34.71
N PRO A 59 -3.21 -10.18 35.78
CA PRO A 59 -2.83 -11.60 35.80
C PRO A 59 -3.94 -12.55 35.34
N GLU A 60 -5.19 -12.22 35.65
CA GLU A 60 -6.38 -12.99 35.28
C GLU A 60 -6.58 -13.02 33.73
N VAL A 61 -6.33 -11.90 33.08
CA VAL A 61 -6.41 -11.81 31.60
C VAL A 61 -5.19 -12.47 30.97
N ALA A 62 -4.00 -12.25 31.51
CA ALA A 62 -2.77 -12.85 31.04
C ALA A 62 -2.79 -14.40 31.11
N SER A 63 -3.44 -14.96 32.13
CA SER A 63 -3.60 -16.41 32.24
C SER A 63 -4.58 -17.00 31.21
N THR A 64 -5.61 -16.25 30.84
CA THR A 64 -6.64 -16.68 29.88
C THR A 64 -6.22 -16.44 28.43
N LEU A 65 -5.48 -15.38 28.19
CA LEU A 65 -5.06 -14.93 26.86
C LEU A 65 -3.56 -14.60 26.87
N PRO A 66 -2.68 -15.61 26.81
CA PRO A 66 -1.24 -15.39 26.85
C PRO A 66 -0.80 -14.56 25.64
N GLY A 67 0.02 -13.54 25.86
CA GLY A 67 0.54 -12.67 24.82
C GLY A 67 -0.36 -11.50 24.42
N VAL A 68 -1.57 -11.39 24.97
CA VAL A 68 -2.45 -10.24 24.72
C VAL A 68 -1.95 -9.03 25.49
N LYS A 69 -1.85 -7.90 24.84
CA LYS A 69 -1.63 -6.59 25.45
C LYS A 69 -2.94 -5.80 25.45
N LEU A 70 -3.25 -5.14 26.54
CA LEU A 70 -4.37 -4.20 26.59
C LEU A 70 -3.96 -2.89 25.91
N ALA A 71 -4.92 -2.19 25.31
CA ALA A 71 -4.68 -0.87 24.78
C ALA A 71 -4.12 0.05 25.88
N GLY A 72 -3.02 0.73 25.57
CA GLY A 72 -2.45 1.75 26.41
C GLY A 72 -3.32 3.01 26.49
N PRO A 73 -2.89 4.03 27.24
CA PRO A 73 -3.55 5.32 27.19
C PRO A 73 -3.54 5.86 25.77
N LEU A 74 -4.63 6.46 25.35
CA LEU A 74 -4.69 7.09 24.03
C LEU A 74 -3.63 8.20 23.95
N PRO A 75 -2.83 8.25 22.90
CA PRO A 75 -1.86 9.31 22.73
C PRO A 75 -2.54 10.67 22.55
N GLU A 76 -1.77 11.75 22.64
CA GLU A 76 -2.26 13.10 22.35
C GLU A 76 -2.94 13.16 20.97
N ARG A 77 -3.87 14.11 20.80
CA ARG A 77 -4.71 14.21 19.60
C ARG A 77 -3.94 14.14 18.27
N PRO A 78 -2.79 14.80 18.08
CA PRO A 78 -2.02 14.69 16.83
C PRO A 78 -1.51 13.27 16.57
N GLN A 79 -0.93 12.62 17.57
CA GLN A 79 -0.42 11.25 17.48
C GLN A 79 -1.55 10.23 17.31
N ARG A 80 -2.71 10.46 17.95
CA ARG A 80 -3.90 9.63 17.77
C ARG A 80 -4.37 9.66 16.32
N ARG A 81 -4.42 10.83 15.69
CA ARG A 81 -4.79 10.95 14.27
C ARG A 81 -3.80 10.26 13.34
N LEU A 82 -2.50 10.35 13.64
CA LEU A 82 -1.50 9.58 12.90
C LEU A 82 -1.74 8.08 13.04
N LEU A 83 -1.98 7.60 14.26
CA LEU A 83 -2.26 6.19 14.56
C LEU A 83 -3.51 5.67 13.82
N GLU A 84 -4.61 6.43 13.86
CA GLU A 84 -5.84 6.12 13.14
C GLU A 84 -5.60 6.06 11.62
N SER A 85 -4.86 7.02 11.09
CA SER A 85 -4.53 7.07 9.66
C SER A 85 -3.67 5.88 9.23
N LEU A 86 -2.76 5.40 10.07
CA LEU A 86 -1.93 4.22 9.77
C LEU A 86 -2.78 2.94 9.62
N GLY A 87 -3.88 2.81 10.33
CA GLY A 87 -4.84 1.70 10.11
C GLY A 87 -5.41 1.73 8.69
N TYR A 88 -5.87 2.90 8.23
CA TYR A 88 -6.38 3.06 6.87
C TYR A 88 -5.30 2.94 5.79
N VAL A 89 -4.06 3.35 6.08
CA VAL A 89 -2.91 3.14 5.18
C VAL A 89 -2.65 1.65 5.00
N GLU A 90 -2.60 0.88 6.09
CA GLU A 90 -2.39 -0.57 6.05
C GLU A 90 -3.48 -1.28 5.25
N GLU A 91 -4.76 -0.96 5.50
CA GLU A 91 -5.88 -1.52 4.73
C GLU A 91 -5.79 -1.21 3.24
N ALA A 92 -5.45 0.03 2.89
CA ALA A 92 -5.34 0.45 1.50
C ALA A 92 -4.12 -0.19 0.79
N LEU A 93 -2.99 -0.37 1.49
CA LEU A 93 -1.85 -1.13 1.00
C LEU A 93 -2.18 -2.62 0.85
N ALA A 94 -2.96 -3.19 1.77
CA ALA A 94 -3.44 -4.57 1.66
C ALA A 94 -4.31 -4.77 0.41
N ALA A 95 -5.20 -3.81 0.13
CA ALA A 95 -6.00 -3.84 -1.09
C ALA A 95 -5.14 -3.71 -2.35
N ALA A 96 -4.12 -2.84 -2.34
CA ALA A 96 -3.19 -2.72 -3.46
C ALA A 96 -2.42 -4.04 -3.69
N GLU A 97 -1.89 -4.65 -2.65
CA GLU A 97 -1.16 -5.93 -2.75
C GLU A 97 -2.06 -7.06 -3.25
N TYR A 98 -3.32 -7.12 -2.81
CA TYR A 98 -4.30 -8.07 -3.36
C TYR A 98 -4.44 -7.92 -4.88
N HIS A 99 -4.63 -6.71 -5.37
CA HIS A 99 -4.78 -6.45 -6.80
C HIS A 99 -3.49 -6.73 -7.58
N ARG A 100 -2.31 -6.46 -7.01
CA ARG A 100 -1.02 -6.84 -7.59
C ARG A 100 -0.90 -8.36 -7.77
N GLN A 101 -1.24 -9.13 -6.73
CA GLN A 101 -1.23 -10.60 -6.79
C GLN A 101 -2.21 -11.13 -7.84
N ARG A 102 -3.39 -10.50 -7.95
CA ARG A 102 -4.37 -10.86 -9.00
C ARG A 102 -3.84 -10.59 -10.41
N VAL A 103 -3.11 -9.47 -10.61
CA VAL A 103 -2.42 -9.20 -11.88
C VAL A 103 -1.40 -10.28 -12.18
N GLU A 104 -0.55 -10.66 -11.23
CA GLU A 104 0.46 -11.71 -11.36
C GLU A 104 -0.17 -13.07 -11.74
N GLU A 105 -1.24 -13.48 -11.06
CA GLU A 105 -2.00 -14.69 -11.39
C GLU A 105 -2.59 -14.64 -12.81
N LEU A 106 -3.16 -13.52 -13.20
CA LEU A 106 -3.75 -13.33 -14.53
C LEU A 106 -2.67 -13.39 -15.62
N GLU A 107 -1.53 -12.74 -15.43
CA GLU A 107 -0.41 -12.81 -16.38
C GLU A 107 0.11 -14.23 -16.54
N GLY A 108 0.28 -14.97 -15.43
CA GLY A 108 0.67 -16.37 -15.46
C GLY A 108 -0.33 -17.26 -16.20
N ASN A 109 -1.63 -17.08 -15.95
CA ASN A 109 -2.69 -17.82 -16.61
C ASN A 109 -2.77 -17.51 -18.11
N ILE A 110 -2.68 -16.23 -18.48
CA ILE A 110 -2.68 -15.79 -19.88
C ILE A 110 -1.49 -16.41 -20.60
N SER A 111 -0.29 -16.32 -20.03
CA SER A 111 0.93 -16.89 -20.60
C SER A 111 0.77 -18.39 -20.87
N ARG A 112 0.24 -19.14 -19.91
CA ARG A 112 -0.02 -20.58 -20.05
C ARG A 112 -1.02 -20.89 -21.16
N ILE A 113 -2.17 -20.20 -21.17
CA ILE A 113 -3.25 -20.42 -22.15
C ILE A 113 -2.76 -20.11 -23.57
N VAL A 114 -2.06 -18.98 -23.74
CA VAL A 114 -1.55 -18.57 -25.04
C VAL A 114 -0.49 -19.55 -25.55
N LYS A 115 0.46 -19.95 -24.70
CA LYS A 115 1.47 -20.96 -25.06
C LYS A 115 0.84 -22.29 -25.49
N GLU A 116 -0.19 -22.75 -24.78
CA GLU A 116 -0.90 -23.98 -25.20
C GLU A 116 -1.65 -23.81 -26.52
N ALA A 117 -2.32 -22.68 -26.73
CA ALA A 117 -3.02 -22.41 -27.97
C ALA A 117 -2.08 -22.37 -29.18
N PHE A 118 -0.88 -21.82 -29.02
CA PHE A 118 0.11 -21.72 -30.09
C PHE A 118 0.76 -23.06 -30.45
N LYS A 119 0.80 -24.06 -29.56
CA LYS A 119 1.39 -25.38 -29.86
C LYS A 119 0.76 -26.10 -31.05
N GLY A 120 -0.47 -25.77 -31.42
CA GLY A 120 -1.18 -26.37 -32.55
C GLY A 120 -1.30 -25.44 -33.77
N MET A 121 -0.74 -24.25 -33.72
CA MET A 121 -0.90 -23.23 -34.78
C MET A 121 0.33 -23.17 -35.67
N THR A 122 0.12 -23.17 -36.98
CA THR A 122 1.16 -22.79 -37.92
C THR A 122 1.17 -21.25 -38.03
N VAL A 123 1.92 -20.62 -37.15
CA VAL A 123 2.07 -19.15 -37.13
C VAL A 123 3.29 -18.79 -38.00
N PRO A 124 3.17 -17.82 -38.91
CA PRO A 124 4.35 -17.32 -39.65
C PRO A 124 5.38 -16.79 -38.64
N PRO A 125 6.68 -17.00 -38.86
CA PRO A 125 7.73 -16.55 -37.92
C PRO A 125 7.72 -15.05 -37.57
N SER A 126 7.06 -14.23 -38.37
CA SER A 126 6.89 -12.79 -38.17
C SER A 126 5.48 -12.40 -37.70
N GLY A 127 4.64 -13.40 -37.40
CA GLY A 127 3.24 -13.14 -37.01
C GLY A 127 3.15 -12.75 -35.53
N THR A 128 2.59 -11.56 -35.29
CA THR A 128 2.22 -11.11 -33.94
C THR A 128 0.72 -11.13 -33.81
N ILE A 129 0.21 -11.71 -32.75
CA ILE A 129 -1.22 -11.70 -32.43
C ILE A 129 -1.42 -10.82 -31.20
N GLY A 130 -2.13 -9.69 -31.37
CA GLY A 130 -2.53 -8.82 -30.29
C GLY A 130 -3.88 -9.22 -29.73
N PHE A 131 -4.03 -9.18 -28.42
CA PHE A 131 -5.30 -9.41 -27.74
C PHE A 131 -5.41 -8.57 -26.47
N ARG A 132 -6.66 -8.32 -26.07
CA ARG A 132 -6.99 -7.52 -24.89
C ARG A 132 -7.61 -8.40 -23.80
N VAL A 133 -7.17 -8.20 -22.56
CA VAL A 133 -7.74 -8.86 -21.39
C VAL A 133 -8.31 -7.80 -20.44
N PRO A 134 -9.60 -7.45 -20.54
CA PRO A 134 -10.18 -6.35 -19.78
C PRO A 134 -10.05 -6.51 -18.26
N ILE A 135 -10.14 -7.75 -17.76
CA ILE A 135 -10.03 -8.01 -16.32
C ILE A 135 -8.66 -7.61 -15.76
N LEU A 136 -7.59 -7.73 -16.54
CA LEU A 136 -6.26 -7.25 -16.14
C LEU A 136 -6.26 -5.73 -15.96
N GLY A 137 -6.92 -5.01 -16.86
CA GLY A 137 -7.09 -3.56 -16.74
C GLY A 137 -7.88 -3.18 -15.47
N PHE A 138 -8.90 -3.94 -15.09
CA PHE A 138 -9.68 -3.67 -13.88
C PHE A 138 -8.83 -3.83 -12.62
N GLU A 139 -8.08 -4.93 -12.51
CA GLU A 139 -7.19 -5.16 -11.37
C GLU A 139 -6.10 -4.10 -11.28
N TYR A 140 -5.53 -3.73 -12.39
CA TYR A 140 -4.57 -2.64 -12.50
C TYR A 140 -5.12 -1.29 -12.01
N HIS A 141 -6.32 -0.91 -12.46
CA HIS A 141 -6.96 0.32 -12.02
C HIS A 141 -7.23 0.29 -10.51
N ALA A 142 -7.74 -0.83 -9.99
CA ALA A 142 -8.01 -1.00 -8.57
C ALA A 142 -6.73 -0.90 -7.72
N PHE A 143 -5.62 -1.44 -8.21
CA PHE A 143 -4.30 -1.27 -7.60
C PHE A 143 -3.92 0.21 -7.47
N LEU A 144 -3.99 0.98 -8.56
CA LEU A 144 -3.62 2.40 -8.56
C LEU A 144 -4.47 3.23 -7.60
N PHE A 145 -5.79 2.99 -7.59
CA PHE A 145 -6.70 3.67 -6.67
C PHE A 145 -6.40 3.34 -5.22
N SER A 146 -6.13 2.08 -4.91
CA SER A 146 -5.80 1.62 -3.56
C SER A 146 -4.49 2.24 -3.07
N LEU A 147 -3.46 2.24 -3.91
CA LEU A 147 -2.16 2.80 -3.56
C LEU A 147 -2.22 4.32 -3.38
N ARG A 148 -2.96 5.02 -4.24
CA ARG A 148 -3.20 6.45 -4.06
C ARG A 148 -3.91 6.75 -2.75
N ARG A 149 -4.93 5.96 -2.41
CA ARG A 149 -5.69 6.10 -1.17
C ARG A 149 -4.81 5.92 0.06
N ALA A 150 -3.88 4.95 0.04
CA ALA A 150 -2.90 4.78 1.10
C ALA A 150 -2.06 6.05 1.31
N LEU A 151 -1.55 6.63 0.24
CA LEU A 151 -0.73 7.85 0.31
C LEU A 151 -1.54 9.08 0.78
N ASP A 152 -2.79 9.20 0.40
CA ASP A 152 -3.64 10.32 0.84
C ASP A 152 -4.04 10.16 2.33
N TYR A 153 -4.31 8.95 2.83
CA TYR A 153 -4.49 8.70 4.26
C TYR A 153 -3.24 9.00 5.07
N LEU A 154 -2.07 8.62 4.55
CA LEU A 154 -0.79 8.98 5.17
C LEU A 154 -0.64 10.50 5.30
N ALA A 155 -0.98 11.24 4.23
CA ALA A 155 -0.90 12.70 4.25
C ALA A 155 -1.79 13.31 5.34
N VAL A 156 -2.98 12.74 5.59
CA VAL A 156 -3.87 13.17 6.69
C VAL A 156 -3.20 12.98 8.05
N GLY A 157 -2.64 11.79 8.30
CA GLY A 157 -2.02 11.46 9.59
C GLY A 157 -0.75 12.28 9.84
N VAL A 158 0.14 12.36 8.85
CA VAL A 158 1.39 13.13 8.96
C VAL A 158 1.09 14.62 9.14
N ALA A 159 0.20 15.21 8.36
CA ALA A 159 -0.17 16.63 8.54
C ALA A 159 -0.72 16.90 9.93
N ALA A 160 -1.55 15.99 10.48
CA ALA A 160 -2.08 16.12 11.83
C ALA A 160 -0.98 16.13 12.91
N ALA A 161 0.11 15.36 12.74
CA ALA A 161 1.27 15.37 13.63
C ALA A 161 1.98 16.76 13.67
N PHE A 162 1.76 17.60 12.65
CA PHE A 162 2.23 19.01 12.60
C PHE A 162 1.09 20.01 12.87
N GLY A 163 -0.04 19.57 13.43
CA GLY A 163 -1.19 20.44 13.71
C GLY A 163 -1.85 21.03 12.46
N ARG A 164 -1.74 20.34 11.32
CA ARG A 164 -2.28 20.78 10.03
C ARG A 164 -3.30 19.80 9.46
N GLU A 165 -4.09 20.29 8.51
CA GLU A 165 -4.96 19.49 7.68
C GLU A 165 -4.39 19.39 6.26
N CYS A 166 -4.30 18.16 5.76
CA CYS A 166 -3.89 17.88 4.39
C CYS A 166 -4.55 16.57 3.93
N HIS A 167 -5.14 16.57 2.75
CA HIS A 167 -5.85 15.42 2.20
C HIS A 167 -5.17 14.86 0.94
N SER A 168 -3.93 15.28 0.67
CA SER A 168 -3.22 14.85 -0.53
C SER A 168 -1.73 14.81 -0.30
N ILE A 169 -1.13 13.67 -0.64
CA ILE A 169 0.32 13.48 -0.53
C ILE A 169 1.10 14.56 -1.31
N ARG A 170 0.62 14.96 -2.48
CA ARG A 170 1.23 16.02 -3.30
C ARG A 170 1.36 17.36 -2.57
N ARG A 171 0.39 17.67 -1.71
CA ARG A 171 0.34 18.95 -0.98
C ARG A 171 1.01 18.89 0.38
N LEU A 172 1.33 17.69 0.86
CA LEU A 172 1.82 17.46 2.21
C LEU A 172 3.06 18.29 2.52
N GLY A 173 4.09 18.21 1.69
CA GLY A 173 5.36 18.93 1.92
C GLY A 173 5.16 20.43 2.09
N ARG A 174 4.32 21.06 1.26
CA ARG A 174 3.96 22.47 1.40
C ARG A 174 3.14 22.74 2.66
N SER A 175 2.18 21.85 2.96
CA SER A 175 1.30 22.01 4.13
C SER A 175 2.08 22.00 5.43
N VAL A 176 3.04 21.09 5.60
CA VAL A 176 3.85 21.01 6.83
C VAL A 176 4.88 22.14 6.94
N LYS A 177 5.54 22.53 5.84
CA LYS A 177 6.48 23.69 5.83
C LYS A 177 5.81 25.01 6.23
N ASN A 178 4.54 25.18 5.86
CA ASN A 178 3.76 26.39 6.20
C ASN A 178 3.25 26.37 7.64
N ALA A 179 3.35 25.25 8.36
CA ALA A 179 2.88 25.14 9.74
C ALA A 179 3.83 25.84 10.70
N GLU A 180 5.02 25.33 10.80
CA GLU A 180 6.10 25.80 11.61
C GLU A 180 7.41 25.38 10.94
N PRO A 181 8.28 26.32 10.54
CA PRO A 181 9.57 25.98 9.97
C PRO A 181 10.39 25.17 10.99
N SER A 182 10.56 23.89 10.72
CA SER A 182 11.35 22.97 11.57
C SER A 182 12.13 22.01 10.69
N ASP A 183 13.20 21.44 11.24
CA ASP A 183 13.98 20.42 10.54
C ASP A 183 13.12 19.22 10.17
N ARG A 184 12.19 18.82 11.03
CA ARG A 184 11.22 17.74 10.79
C ARG A 184 10.29 18.06 9.59
N ALA A 185 9.71 19.27 9.58
CA ALA A 185 8.85 19.68 8.47
C ALA A 185 9.61 19.72 7.14
N THR A 186 10.89 20.14 7.21
CA THR A 186 11.79 20.13 6.06
C THR A 186 12.10 18.70 5.61
N ALA A 187 12.38 17.79 6.54
CA ALA A 187 12.65 16.36 6.25
C ALA A 187 11.44 15.68 5.59
N VAL A 188 10.23 15.89 6.14
CA VAL A 188 8.98 15.40 5.53
C VAL A 188 8.80 15.92 4.12
N ALA A 189 8.99 17.22 3.91
CA ALA A 189 8.81 17.80 2.59
C ALA A 189 9.83 17.28 1.56
N ASN A 190 11.09 17.13 1.96
CA ASN A 190 12.15 16.57 1.13
C ASN A 190 11.86 15.08 0.82
N ALA A 191 11.39 14.30 1.79
CA ALA A 191 11.02 12.90 1.57
C ALA A 191 9.92 12.77 0.51
N VAL A 192 8.89 13.63 0.56
CA VAL A 192 7.84 13.67 -0.47
C VAL A 192 8.43 14.03 -1.83
N GLU A 193 9.21 15.10 -1.91
CA GLU A 193 9.79 15.59 -3.16
C GLU A 193 10.67 14.54 -3.85
N VAL A 194 11.50 13.85 -3.08
CA VAL A 194 12.38 12.77 -3.58
C VAL A 194 11.58 11.56 -4.09
N ALA A 195 10.45 11.24 -3.45
CA ALA A 195 9.64 10.08 -3.83
C ALA A 195 8.70 10.33 -5.01
N LEU A 196 8.28 11.57 -5.27
CA LEU A 196 7.30 11.90 -6.31
C LEU A 196 7.64 11.35 -7.69
N PRO A 197 8.88 11.45 -8.21
CA PRO A 197 9.22 10.91 -9.52
C PRO A 197 8.94 9.41 -9.67
N SER A 198 9.18 8.62 -8.61
CA SER A 198 8.88 7.18 -8.59
C SER A 198 7.38 6.88 -8.48
N LEU A 199 6.56 7.86 -8.15
CA LEU A 199 5.12 7.75 -7.93
C LEU A 199 4.29 8.53 -8.96
N LYS A 200 4.90 8.99 -10.06
CA LYS A 200 4.24 9.83 -11.08
C LYS A 200 2.97 9.21 -11.68
N SER A 201 2.89 7.89 -11.72
CA SER A 201 1.71 7.19 -12.21
C SER A 201 0.49 7.34 -11.28
N ILE A 202 0.72 7.58 -10.00
CA ILE A 202 -0.31 7.67 -8.96
C ILE A 202 -0.54 9.12 -8.56
N VAL A 203 0.53 9.92 -8.52
CA VAL A 203 0.53 11.31 -8.06
C VAL A 203 0.93 12.21 -9.22
N SER A 204 0.03 13.10 -9.63
CA SER A 204 0.31 14.07 -10.70
C SER A 204 1.46 14.99 -10.33
N GLU A 205 2.38 15.20 -11.24
CA GLU A 205 3.41 16.24 -11.16
C GLU A 205 2.94 17.47 -11.93
N SER A 206 3.06 18.65 -11.32
CA SER A 206 2.74 19.95 -11.91
C SER A 206 1.53 19.97 -12.86
N ASP A 207 1.74 20.02 -14.15
CA ASP A 207 0.71 20.11 -15.19
C ASP A 207 0.35 18.76 -15.84
N GLU A 208 1.14 17.72 -15.58
CA GLU A 208 0.87 16.37 -16.08
C GLU A 208 -0.07 15.63 -15.14
N ARG A 209 -1.17 15.09 -15.69
CA ARG A 209 -2.09 14.24 -14.94
C ARG A 209 -1.52 12.84 -14.81
N SER A 210 -1.49 12.31 -13.60
CA SER A 210 -1.14 10.91 -13.37
C SER A 210 -2.10 9.97 -14.10
N VAL A 211 -1.66 8.73 -14.34
CA VAL A 211 -2.53 7.68 -14.90
C VAL A 211 -3.80 7.54 -14.07
N ARG A 212 -3.68 7.54 -12.75
CA ARG A 212 -4.81 7.49 -11.82
C ARG A 212 -5.78 8.65 -12.01
N ASP A 213 -5.28 9.88 -12.15
CA ASP A 213 -6.15 11.06 -12.32
C ASP A 213 -6.85 11.05 -13.67
N ARG A 214 -6.20 10.54 -14.71
CA ARG A 214 -6.84 10.32 -16.02
C ARG A 214 -7.97 9.30 -15.93
N LEU A 215 -7.74 8.17 -15.25
CA LEU A 215 -8.77 7.16 -14.99
C LEU A 215 -9.97 7.73 -14.23
N ALA A 216 -9.72 8.55 -13.21
CA ALA A 216 -10.76 9.16 -12.40
C ALA A 216 -11.61 10.18 -13.19
N HIS A 217 -11.06 10.74 -14.28
CA HIS A 217 -11.72 11.72 -15.14
C HIS A 217 -12.19 11.15 -16.49
N TRP A 218 -12.52 9.86 -16.55
CA TRP A 218 -13.13 9.18 -17.70
C TRP A 218 -12.22 9.04 -18.93
N GLN A 219 -10.92 9.16 -18.76
CA GLN A 219 -10.00 8.77 -19.82
C GLN A 219 -9.76 7.27 -19.75
N ILE A 220 -10.04 6.58 -20.83
CA ILE A 220 -9.73 5.16 -20.93
C ILE A 220 -8.21 5.04 -21.03
N VAL A 221 -7.59 4.53 -19.98
CA VAL A 221 -6.21 4.07 -20.03
C VAL A 221 -6.27 2.57 -20.29
N ASP A 222 -5.95 2.18 -21.50
CA ASP A 222 -5.94 0.78 -21.88
C ASP A 222 -4.75 0.08 -21.23
N ALA A 223 -5.02 -0.68 -20.20
CA ALA A 223 -4.10 -1.66 -19.65
C ALA A 223 -4.59 -3.06 -20.06
N GLY A 224 -3.65 -3.96 -20.38
CA GLY A 224 -3.99 -5.35 -20.65
C GLY A 224 -4.03 -5.73 -22.14
N TYR A 225 -3.29 -5.05 -22.98
CA TYR A 225 -2.93 -5.55 -24.31
C TYR A 225 -1.70 -6.43 -24.20
N PHE A 226 -1.76 -7.59 -24.88
CA PHE A 226 -0.66 -8.51 -25.01
C PHE A 226 -0.39 -8.74 -26.49
N ASN A 227 0.89 -8.81 -26.84
CA ASN A 227 1.33 -9.38 -28.11
C ASN A 227 1.93 -10.75 -27.84
N ALA A 228 1.44 -11.76 -28.55
CA ALA A 228 2.05 -13.06 -28.59
C ALA A 228 2.72 -13.26 -29.96
N ARG A 229 3.97 -13.66 -29.96
CA ARG A 229 4.76 -13.99 -31.17
C ARG A 229 5.59 -15.24 -30.94
N LEU A 230 5.99 -15.89 -32.03
CA LEU A 230 7.05 -16.90 -31.97
C LEU A 230 8.40 -16.18 -31.99
N ASP A 231 9.28 -16.54 -31.07
CA ASP A 231 10.66 -16.09 -31.08
C ASP A 231 11.49 -16.85 -32.14
N GLU A 232 12.78 -16.52 -32.25
CA GLU A 232 13.71 -17.14 -33.21
C GLU A 232 13.88 -18.65 -32.98
N ASN A 233 13.55 -19.15 -31.79
CA ASN A 233 13.64 -20.58 -31.41
C ASN A 233 12.30 -21.30 -31.62
N GLY A 234 11.25 -20.61 -32.06
CA GLY A 234 9.90 -21.16 -32.17
C GLY A 234 9.15 -21.22 -30.83
N GLU A 235 9.69 -20.61 -29.79
CA GLU A 235 9.02 -20.47 -28.49
C GLU A 235 8.06 -19.28 -28.51
N VAL A 236 6.95 -19.41 -27.75
CA VAL A 236 5.95 -18.33 -27.63
C VAL A 236 6.44 -17.27 -26.69
N ALA A 237 6.81 -16.13 -27.22
CA ALA A 237 7.08 -14.92 -26.45
C ALA A 237 5.77 -14.13 -26.28
N ILE A 238 5.49 -13.71 -25.06
CA ILE A 238 4.34 -12.87 -24.72
C ILE A 238 4.88 -11.54 -24.22
N GLU A 239 4.51 -10.48 -24.91
CA GLU A 239 4.91 -9.12 -24.56
C GLU A 239 3.69 -8.35 -24.09
N LEU A 240 3.77 -7.70 -22.94
CA LEU A 240 2.78 -6.72 -22.54
C LEU A 240 2.97 -5.47 -23.39
N VAL A 241 1.99 -5.18 -24.25
CA VAL A 241 1.96 -3.95 -25.01
C VAL A 241 1.15 -2.93 -24.23
N GLY A 242 1.80 -1.86 -23.85
CA GLY A 242 1.09 -0.74 -23.27
C GLY A 242 0.09 -0.16 -24.23
N GLY A 243 -1.04 0.28 -23.71
CA GLY A 243 -2.02 1.09 -24.45
C GLY A 243 -1.44 2.44 -24.85
N GLY A 244 -0.50 2.46 -25.80
CA GLY A 244 0.11 3.68 -26.30
C GLY A 244 1.23 4.26 -25.44
N GLU A 245 1.49 5.56 -25.58
CA GLU A 245 2.58 6.32 -24.93
C GLU A 245 2.54 6.30 -23.39
N ASP A 246 1.46 5.80 -22.80
CA ASP A 246 1.16 5.91 -21.38
C ASP A 246 1.77 4.81 -20.51
N LEU A 247 2.02 3.63 -21.04
CA LEU A 247 2.57 2.51 -20.29
C LEU A 247 4.09 2.58 -20.09
N PRO A 248 4.90 3.00 -21.04
CA PRO A 248 6.32 3.28 -20.80
C PRO A 248 6.53 4.39 -19.79
N ALA A 249 5.72 5.45 -19.84
CA ALA A 249 5.71 6.51 -18.82
C ALA A 249 5.22 6.01 -17.44
N PHE A 250 4.46 4.91 -17.44
CA PHE A 250 3.89 4.31 -16.27
C PHE A 250 4.90 3.48 -15.49
N THR A 251 5.67 2.65 -16.14
CA THR A 251 6.54 1.70 -15.44
C THR A 251 7.81 2.37 -14.87
N GLY A 252 8.24 3.50 -15.42
CA GLY A 252 9.56 4.07 -15.09
C GLY A 252 10.72 3.09 -15.33
N ILE A 253 10.43 1.93 -15.88
CA ILE A 253 11.34 0.86 -16.21
C ILE A 253 11.53 0.94 -17.73
N ASP A 254 12.75 1.22 -18.16
CA ASP A 254 13.16 1.23 -19.57
C ASP A 254 13.10 -0.16 -20.23
N SER A 255 12.30 -1.08 -19.70
CA SER A 255 12.16 -2.41 -20.26
C SER A 255 10.80 -2.55 -20.93
N GLU A 256 10.78 -2.56 -22.25
CA GLU A 256 9.61 -2.84 -23.07
C GLU A 256 8.94 -4.20 -22.76
N ASN A 257 9.57 -5.02 -21.90
CA ASN A 257 9.22 -6.43 -21.68
C ASN A 257 9.02 -6.82 -20.19
N ALA A 258 8.94 -5.87 -19.27
CA ALA A 258 8.69 -6.24 -17.88
C ALA A 258 7.22 -6.64 -17.68
N PRO A 259 6.94 -7.77 -17.00
CA PRO A 259 5.58 -8.10 -16.59
C PRO A 259 4.93 -6.94 -15.83
N LEU A 260 3.63 -6.72 -16.05
CA LEU A 260 2.90 -5.65 -15.35
C LEU A 260 3.00 -5.83 -13.84
N ALA A 261 2.90 -7.06 -13.34
CA ALA A 261 3.05 -7.38 -11.92
C ALA A 261 4.37 -6.86 -11.33
N THR A 262 5.49 -6.98 -12.06
CA THR A 262 6.81 -6.47 -11.62
C THR A 262 6.82 -4.94 -11.55
N ALA A 263 6.19 -4.27 -12.50
CA ALA A 263 6.06 -2.83 -12.48
C ALA A 263 5.23 -2.35 -11.28
N LEU A 264 4.13 -3.06 -10.97
CA LEU A 264 3.29 -2.77 -9.80
C LEU A 264 4.02 -3.04 -8.49
N GLU A 265 4.86 -4.08 -8.41
CA GLU A 265 5.72 -4.37 -7.26
C GLU A 265 6.71 -3.23 -6.99
N THR A 266 7.35 -2.72 -8.04
CA THR A 266 8.26 -1.57 -7.93
C THR A 266 7.52 -0.35 -7.38
N LEU A 267 6.33 -0.08 -7.89
CA LEU A 267 5.50 1.05 -7.47
C LEU A 267 5.02 0.89 -6.01
N MET A 268 4.62 -0.32 -5.63
CA MET A 268 4.26 -0.68 -4.27
C MET A 268 5.43 -0.45 -3.30
N SER A 269 6.61 -0.93 -3.67
CA SER A 269 7.84 -0.78 -2.88
C SER A 269 8.20 0.70 -2.66
N ALA A 270 8.09 1.54 -3.70
CA ALA A 270 8.33 2.98 -3.59
C ALA A 270 7.31 3.65 -2.64
N ALA A 271 6.04 3.27 -2.72
CA ALA A 271 5.00 3.80 -1.84
C ALA A 271 5.23 3.38 -0.38
N VAL A 272 5.55 2.10 -0.13
CA VAL A 272 5.86 1.57 1.21
C VAL A 272 7.07 2.28 1.82
N ALA A 273 8.14 2.47 1.03
CA ALA A 273 9.33 3.20 1.49
C ALA A 273 8.97 4.64 1.91
N LEU A 274 8.14 5.33 1.14
CA LEU A 274 7.67 6.67 1.48
C LEU A 274 6.81 6.66 2.75
N VAL A 275 5.92 5.66 2.92
CA VAL A 275 5.07 5.54 4.12
C VAL A 275 5.93 5.53 5.38
N PHE A 276 6.89 4.62 5.48
CA PHE A 276 7.71 4.50 6.68
C PHE A 276 8.67 5.68 6.84
N LYS A 277 9.22 6.21 5.75
CA LYS A 277 10.03 7.43 5.82
C LYS A 277 9.26 8.61 6.41
N LEU A 278 8.03 8.83 5.98
CA LEU A 278 7.21 9.93 6.48
C LEU A 278 6.76 9.72 7.92
N VAL A 279 6.49 8.47 8.32
CA VAL A 279 6.19 8.14 9.72
C VAL A 279 7.39 8.48 10.60
N ASP A 280 8.58 7.98 10.26
CA ASP A 280 9.81 8.21 11.02
C ASP A 280 10.12 9.71 11.18
N GLU A 281 9.99 10.48 10.09
CA GLU A 281 10.24 11.93 10.12
C GLU A 281 9.15 12.73 10.85
N SER A 282 7.96 12.16 11.03
CA SER A 282 6.86 12.81 11.75
C SER A 282 6.86 12.53 13.25
N LEU A 283 7.67 11.58 13.73
CA LEU A 283 7.79 11.29 15.16
C LEU A 283 8.67 12.34 15.89
N PRO A 284 8.39 12.64 17.18
CA PRO A 284 9.23 13.54 17.98
C PRO A 284 10.68 13.05 18.09
N PRO A 285 11.66 13.96 18.21
CA PRO A 285 13.05 13.58 18.45
C PRO A 285 13.19 12.75 19.72
N GLY A 286 13.88 11.60 19.64
CA GLY A 286 14.01 10.63 20.72
C GLY A 286 13.12 9.42 20.57
N GLN A 287 12.03 9.50 19.83
CA GLN A 287 11.15 8.37 19.52
C GLN A 287 11.50 7.69 18.18
N ALA A 288 12.16 8.40 17.28
CA ALA A 288 12.49 7.91 15.92
C ALA A 288 13.67 6.90 15.87
N ARG A 289 14.51 6.83 16.89
CA ARG A 289 15.75 6.03 16.84
C ARG A 289 15.62 4.57 17.25
N GLU A 290 14.55 4.20 17.95
CA GLU A 290 14.34 2.81 18.41
C GLU A 290 13.69 1.90 17.37
N VAL A 291 13.06 2.46 16.34
CA VAL A 291 12.35 1.68 15.30
C VAL A 291 13.29 1.25 14.15
N ALA A 292 14.48 1.82 14.05
CA ALA A 292 15.42 1.60 12.94
C ALA A 292 16.60 0.66 13.26
N SER A 293 16.65 0.09 14.46
CA SER A 293 17.66 -0.88 14.91
C SER A 293 17.07 -2.29 15.02
#